data_c6bceba443795e4029a9a97689217d6a
#
_entry.id   c6bceba443795e4029a9a97689217d6a
#
_cell.length_a   1.000
_cell.length_b   1.000
_cell.length_c   1.000
_cell.angle_alpha   90.00
_cell.angle_beta   90.00
_cell.angle_gamma   90.00
#
_symmetry.space_group_name_H-M   'P 1'
#
loop_
_entity.id
_entity.type
_entity.pdbx_description
1 polymer ?
#
loop_
_entity_poly.entity_id
_entity_poly.type
_entity_poly.pdbx_seq_one_letter_code
_entity_poly.pdbx_strand_id
1 'polypeptide(L)'
;MGRPKYLENILNKLLVHTPKVRLITLSVMIIGNLIMNETGQTQVNPTRDLLAKSERHHQWVKIKAENGHIVNAFLTFPEIKEKATAVIVIHENRGLTDWVRLVGDQLAKHGFVAVCPDLLSGKGSEGGGTTSFSSSDDARRAIYDLSSDQVTADLKAVTEYVHNLTSTTDKVVVTGFCWGGAQAFRFATNENSIAAVCVFYGRPPSKEEIDRINCPVYGFYGENDERINSTIKDTQNAAGAAGIIYEPVIYAGVGHAFLRRGMEPNADAVEQAANRQAWERLLKLLNKL
;
A
#
# COMPACT_ATOMS: atom_id res chain seq x y z
N MET A 1 45.43 -57.98 1.21
CA MET A 1 46.00 -56.81 1.88
C MET A 1 44.95 -56.26 2.83
N GLY A 2 45.16 -56.49 4.14
CA GLY A 2 44.17 -56.24 5.19
C GLY A 2 44.08 -54.76 5.56
N ARG A 3 42.84 -54.30 5.85
CA ARG A 3 42.58 -52.97 6.43
C ARG A 3 43.10 -52.93 7.85
N PRO A 4 43.67 -51.79 8.32
CA PRO A 4 44.27 -51.70 9.64
C PRO A 4 43.16 -51.67 10.73
N LYS A 5 43.35 -52.50 11.76
CA LYS A 5 42.50 -52.67 12.94
C LYS A 5 42.36 -51.45 13.86
N TYR A 6 42.73 -50.26 13.39
CA TYR A 6 42.72 -49.05 14.24
C TYR A 6 41.40 -48.28 14.20
N LEU A 7 40.50 -48.55 13.25
CA LEU A 7 39.23 -47.84 13.06
C LEU A 7 38.03 -48.53 13.76
N GLU A 8 38.14 -49.83 14.17
CA GLU A 8 37.08 -50.50 14.91
C GLU A 8 37.04 -50.16 16.41
N ASN A 9 38.12 -49.69 17.00
CA ASN A 9 38.19 -49.32 18.41
C ASN A 9 37.68 -47.94 18.76
N ILE A 10 37.45 -47.07 17.76
CA ILE A 10 36.91 -45.71 18.00
C ILE A 10 35.37 -45.72 17.96
N LEU A 11 34.75 -46.59 17.21
CA LEU A 11 33.30 -46.72 17.10
C LEU A 11 32.62 -47.38 18.27
N ASN A 12 33.33 -48.26 19.03
CA ASN A 12 32.75 -48.97 20.18
C ASN A 12 32.89 -48.24 21.53
N LYS A 13 33.56 -47.07 21.59
CA LYS A 13 33.65 -46.24 22.82
C LYS A 13 32.70 -45.06 22.86
N LEU A 14 31.86 -44.84 21.84
CA LEU A 14 30.90 -43.73 21.78
C LEU A 14 29.44 -44.14 21.97
N LEU A 15 29.18 -45.39 22.36
CA LEU A 15 27.84 -45.94 22.50
C LEU A 15 27.41 -46.27 23.94
N VAL A 16 28.01 -45.60 24.96
CA VAL A 16 27.50 -45.72 26.33
C VAL A 16 27.40 -44.33 26.94
N HIS A 17 26.19 -43.98 27.32
CA HIS A 17 25.72 -42.78 28.03
C HIS A 17 25.39 -41.56 27.13
N THR A 18 24.18 -41.60 26.55
CA THR A 18 23.40 -40.36 26.34
C THR A 18 21.97 -40.56 26.88
N PRO A 19 21.46 -39.66 27.75
CA PRO A 19 20.06 -39.68 28.15
C PRO A 19 19.19 -39.37 26.93
N LYS A 20 18.02 -39.99 26.88
CA LYS A 20 17.00 -39.84 25.86
C LYS A 20 16.71 -38.34 25.58
N VAL A 21 17.37 -37.75 24.61
CA VAL A 21 16.95 -36.48 24.03
C VAL A 21 15.74 -36.81 23.15
N ARG A 22 14.55 -36.47 23.64
CA ARG A 22 13.36 -36.40 22.77
C ARG A 22 13.68 -35.43 21.63
N LEU A 23 13.72 -35.94 20.44
CA LEU A 23 13.71 -35.15 19.22
C LEU A 23 12.38 -34.38 19.21
N ILE A 24 12.42 -33.13 19.70
CA ILE A 24 11.35 -32.16 19.43
C ILE A 24 11.58 -31.76 18.00
N THR A 25 10.86 -32.39 17.10
CA THR A 25 10.64 -31.88 15.75
C THR A 25 9.99 -30.53 15.91
N LEU A 26 10.78 -29.47 15.73
CA LEU A 26 10.30 -28.11 15.60
C LEU A 26 9.55 -28.03 14.27
N SER A 27 8.28 -28.44 14.28
CA SER A 27 7.35 -28.09 13.20
C SER A 27 7.22 -26.57 13.27
N VAL A 28 7.88 -25.88 12.36
CA VAL A 28 7.56 -24.50 12.07
C VAL A 28 6.14 -24.51 11.52
N MET A 29 5.17 -24.34 12.43
CA MET A 29 3.81 -24.00 12.04
C MET A 29 3.85 -22.63 11.40
N ILE A 30 3.84 -22.61 10.06
CA ILE A 30 3.37 -21.47 9.32
C ILE A 30 1.88 -21.35 9.64
N ILE A 31 1.56 -20.58 10.68
CA ILE A 31 0.17 -20.20 10.96
C ILE A 31 -0.21 -19.17 9.88
N GLY A 32 -0.55 -19.68 8.72
CA GLY A 32 -1.37 -18.93 7.80
C GLY A 32 -2.71 -18.71 8.50
N ASN A 33 -3.13 -17.46 8.71
CA ASN A 33 -4.47 -17.14 9.18
C ASN A 33 -5.49 -17.67 8.16
N LEU A 34 -5.90 -18.91 8.33
CA LEU A 34 -7.02 -19.51 7.63
C LEU A 34 -8.29 -18.97 8.26
N ILE A 35 -8.96 -18.07 7.58
CA ILE A 35 -10.31 -17.66 7.94
C ILE A 35 -11.22 -18.79 7.42
N MET A 36 -11.78 -19.59 8.35
CA MET A 36 -12.78 -20.62 8.03
C MET A 36 -14.17 -19.97 8.03
N ASN A 37 -14.95 -20.19 6.98
CA ASN A 37 -16.36 -19.85 7.00
C ASN A 37 -17.16 -20.96 7.70
N GLU A 38 -18.45 -20.73 7.97
CA GLU A 38 -19.36 -21.69 8.66
C GLU A 38 -19.47 -23.05 7.95
N THR A 39 -19.02 -23.18 6.71
CA THR A 39 -19.01 -24.44 5.92
C THR A 39 -17.66 -25.16 5.95
N GLY A 40 -16.68 -24.66 6.71
CA GLY A 40 -15.35 -25.28 6.82
C GLY A 40 -14.48 -25.18 5.56
N GLN A 41 -14.88 -24.39 4.57
CA GLN A 41 -14.06 -24.15 3.38
C GLN A 41 -13.07 -23.02 3.62
N THR A 42 -11.83 -23.25 3.22
CA THR A 42 -10.76 -22.23 3.22
C THR A 42 -11.13 -21.17 2.19
N GLN A 43 -11.45 -19.97 2.66
CA GLN A 43 -11.69 -18.86 1.74
C GLN A 43 -10.35 -18.43 1.13
N VAL A 44 -10.17 -18.74 -0.15
CA VAL A 44 -9.02 -18.29 -0.92
C VAL A 44 -9.09 -16.77 -1.03
N ASN A 45 -8.06 -16.08 -0.55
CA ASN A 45 -7.92 -14.65 -0.79
C ASN A 45 -7.06 -14.43 -2.05
N PRO A 46 -7.68 -14.19 -3.23
CA PRO A 46 -6.96 -14.14 -4.50
C PRO A 46 -5.88 -13.05 -4.51
N THR A 47 -6.10 -11.96 -3.81
CA THR A 47 -5.15 -10.84 -3.70
C THR A 47 -3.89 -11.26 -2.94
N ARG A 48 -4.06 -12.02 -1.84
CA ARG A 48 -2.93 -12.54 -1.05
C ARG A 48 -2.12 -13.56 -1.83
N ASP A 49 -2.79 -14.41 -2.60
CA ASP A 49 -2.13 -15.39 -3.45
C ASP A 49 -1.33 -14.74 -4.58
N LEU A 50 -1.85 -13.66 -5.17
CA LEU A 50 -1.12 -12.89 -6.17
C LEU A 50 0.14 -12.23 -5.58
N LEU A 51 0.04 -11.65 -4.38
CA LEU A 51 1.21 -11.10 -3.68
C LEU A 51 2.24 -12.16 -3.33
N ALA A 52 1.80 -13.34 -2.86
CA ALA A 52 2.70 -14.44 -2.50
C ALA A 52 3.44 -15.05 -3.71
N LYS A 53 2.86 -14.92 -4.91
CA LYS A 53 3.44 -15.39 -6.18
C LYS A 53 4.22 -14.29 -6.92
N SER A 54 4.29 -13.09 -6.37
CA SER A 54 5.02 -12.01 -6.99
C SER A 54 6.52 -12.31 -7.02
N GLU A 55 7.16 -12.08 -8.16
CA GLU A 55 8.60 -12.22 -8.35
C GLU A 55 9.38 -10.95 -7.92
N ARG A 56 8.66 -9.86 -7.61
CA ARG A 56 9.26 -8.58 -7.24
C ARG A 56 9.73 -8.59 -5.81
N HIS A 57 10.78 -7.81 -5.54
CA HIS A 57 11.30 -7.65 -4.19
C HIS A 57 10.31 -6.86 -3.33
N HIS A 58 9.86 -7.47 -2.22
CA HIS A 58 9.02 -6.86 -1.21
C HIS A 58 9.78 -6.68 0.09
N GLN A 59 9.60 -5.53 0.73
CA GLN A 59 10.26 -5.23 2.00
C GLN A 59 9.31 -4.47 2.94
N TRP A 60 9.32 -4.84 4.22
CA TRP A 60 8.72 -4.03 5.27
C TRP A 60 9.79 -3.17 5.93
N VAL A 61 9.47 -1.89 6.11
CA VAL A 61 10.35 -0.92 6.78
C VAL A 61 9.61 -0.19 7.89
N LYS A 62 10.38 0.33 8.84
CA LYS A 62 9.91 1.22 9.91
C LYS A 62 10.49 2.60 9.66
N ILE A 63 9.62 3.56 9.44
CA ILE A 63 9.98 4.95 9.15
C ILE A 63 9.61 5.79 10.37
N LYS A 64 10.58 6.53 10.90
CA LYS A 64 10.37 7.38 12.08
C LYS A 64 9.99 8.78 11.63
N ALA A 65 8.81 9.25 12.03
CA ALA A 65 8.39 10.62 11.84
C ALA A 65 9.05 11.57 12.87
N GLU A 66 9.09 12.86 12.58
CA GLU A 66 9.71 13.88 13.46
C GLU A 66 9.10 13.91 14.86
N ASN A 67 7.79 13.68 14.98
CA ASN A 67 7.08 13.59 16.26
C ASN A 67 7.37 12.29 17.03
N GLY A 68 8.27 11.44 16.52
CA GLY A 68 8.67 10.17 17.13
C GLY A 68 7.77 8.97 16.79
N HIS A 69 6.67 9.17 16.06
CA HIS A 69 5.81 8.07 15.61
C HIS A 69 6.56 7.16 14.62
N ILE A 70 6.30 5.87 14.68
CA ILE A 70 6.89 4.88 13.77
C ILE A 70 5.83 4.39 12.79
N VAL A 71 6.02 4.68 11.51
CA VAL A 71 5.18 4.21 10.42
C VAL A 71 5.76 2.93 9.84
N ASN A 72 5.02 1.84 9.87
CA ASN A 72 5.37 0.66 9.10
C ASN A 72 4.94 0.87 7.65
N ALA A 73 5.80 0.55 6.70
CA ALA A 73 5.47 0.68 5.28
C ALA A 73 5.88 -0.56 4.51
N PHE A 74 5.06 -0.94 3.54
CA PHE A 74 5.34 -2.01 2.60
C PHE A 74 5.92 -1.40 1.32
N LEU A 75 7.16 -1.79 0.99
CA LEU A 75 7.88 -1.36 -0.19
C LEU A 75 7.89 -2.46 -1.23
N THR A 76 7.80 -2.05 -2.49
CA THR A 76 7.99 -2.92 -3.64
C THR A 76 8.92 -2.24 -4.63
N PHE A 77 9.86 -3.02 -5.17
CA PHE A 77 10.88 -2.54 -6.09
C PHE A 77 10.68 -3.14 -7.48
N PRO A 78 10.87 -2.35 -8.54
CA PRO A 78 10.86 -2.86 -9.89
C PRO A 78 12.14 -3.68 -10.15
N GLU A 79 12.06 -4.67 -11.05
CA GLU A 79 13.19 -5.47 -11.51
C GLU A 79 14.00 -4.73 -12.61
N ILE A 80 14.47 -3.52 -12.28
CA ILE A 80 15.29 -2.67 -13.16
C ILE A 80 16.56 -2.21 -12.45
N LYS A 81 17.57 -1.81 -13.20
CA LYS A 81 18.85 -1.32 -12.64
C LYS A 81 18.86 0.20 -12.43
N GLU A 82 18.05 0.90 -13.19
CA GLU A 82 17.95 2.35 -13.19
C GLU A 82 17.16 2.82 -11.97
N LYS A 83 17.41 4.07 -11.57
CA LYS A 83 16.57 4.73 -10.57
C LYS A 83 15.15 4.93 -11.10
N ALA A 84 14.16 4.68 -10.26
CA ALA A 84 12.75 4.77 -10.61
C ALA A 84 12.05 5.94 -9.90
N THR A 85 11.00 6.47 -10.50
CA THR A 85 10.06 7.38 -9.83
C THR A 85 9.38 6.62 -8.69
N ALA A 86 9.26 7.28 -7.54
CA ALA A 86 8.60 6.69 -6.40
C ALA A 86 7.12 7.06 -6.35
N VAL A 87 6.29 6.10 -5.93
CA VAL A 87 4.86 6.30 -5.74
C VAL A 87 4.48 5.93 -4.31
N ILE A 88 4.04 6.92 -3.54
CA ILE A 88 3.45 6.70 -2.20
C ILE A 88 1.98 6.34 -2.41
N VAL A 89 1.55 5.20 -1.87
CA VAL A 89 0.20 4.63 -2.08
C VAL A 89 -0.57 4.66 -0.77
N ILE A 90 -1.50 5.60 -0.62
CA ILE A 90 -2.30 5.77 0.60
C ILE A 90 -3.55 4.89 0.53
N HIS A 91 -3.71 4.04 1.53
CA HIS A 91 -4.77 3.05 1.63
C HIS A 91 -6.17 3.63 1.82
N GLU A 92 -7.21 2.81 1.60
CA GLU A 92 -8.60 3.14 1.89
C GLU A 92 -8.88 3.20 3.41
N ASN A 93 -10.14 3.38 3.80
CA ASN A 93 -10.57 3.49 5.21
C ASN A 93 -10.57 2.17 6.01
N ARG A 94 -9.88 1.15 5.54
CA ARG A 94 -9.67 -0.13 6.24
C ARG A 94 -8.20 -0.42 6.55
N GLY A 95 -7.33 0.58 6.35
CA GLY A 95 -5.90 0.44 6.56
C GLY A 95 -5.18 -0.23 5.39
N LEU A 96 -3.94 -0.63 5.62
CA LEU A 96 -3.07 -1.24 4.61
C LEU A 96 -3.47 -2.71 4.36
N THR A 97 -4.48 -2.91 3.54
CA THR A 97 -4.97 -4.24 3.13
C THR A 97 -4.08 -4.89 2.07
N ASP A 98 -4.30 -6.19 1.83
CA ASP A 98 -3.61 -6.94 0.77
C ASP A 98 -3.82 -6.31 -0.62
N TRP A 99 -5.01 -5.73 -0.87
CA TRP A 99 -5.30 -5.05 -2.13
C TRP A 99 -4.39 -3.83 -2.34
N VAL A 100 -4.17 -3.00 -1.33
CA VAL A 100 -3.30 -1.82 -1.45
C VAL A 100 -1.85 -2.25 -1.68
N ARG A 101 -1.39 -3.31 -0.99
CA ARG A 101 -0.06 -3.90 -1.24
C ARG A 101 0.06 -4.44 -2.67
N LEU A 102 -1.02 -5.05 -3.19
CA LEU A 102 -1.06 -5.52 -4.58
C LEU A 102 -1.00 -4.34 -5.58
N VAL A 103 -1.65 -3.21 -5.28
CA VAL A 103 -1.49 -1.97 -6.08
C VAL A 103 -0.01 -1.54 -6.12
N GLY A 104 0.68 -1.53 -4.98
CA GLY A 104 2.12 -1.26 -4.91
C GLY A 104 2.93 -2.24 -5.77
N ASP A 105 2.64 -3.52 -5.67
CA ASP A 105 3.27 -4.57 -6.47
C ASP A 105 3.04 -4.37 -7.99
N GLN A 106 1.83 -4.00 -8.39
CA GLN A 106 1.53 -3.71 -9.80
C GLN A 106 2.27 -2.45 -10.29
N LEU A 107 2.42 -1.41 -9.47
CA LEU A 107 3.24 -0.25 -9.82
C LEU A 107 4.71 -0.66 -10.01
N ALA A 108 5.25 -1.50 -9.16
CA ALA A 108 6.61 -2.02 -9.31
C ALA A 108 6.77 -2.86 -10.58
N LYS A 109 5.77 -3.65 -10.96
CA LYS A 109 5.73 -4.35 -12.27
C LYS A 109 5.88 -3.40 -13.45
N HIS A 110 5.42 -2.16 -13.31
CA HIS A 110 5.48 -1.13 -14.36
C HIS A 110 6.69 -0.17 -14.22
N GLY A 111 7.68 -0.51 -13.38
CA GLY A 111 8.93 0.22 -13.31
C GLY A 111 8.98 1.32 -12.25
N PHE A 112 8.06 1.35 -11.28
CA PHE A 112 8.03 2.34 -10.20
C PHE A 112 8.44 1.72 -8.86
N VAL A 113 9.13 2.47 -8.01
CA VAL A 113 9.24 2.08 -6.59
C VAL A 113 7.94 2.47 -5.89
N ALA A 114 7.23 1.52 -5.30
CA ALA A 114 6.01 1.83 -4.57
C ALA A 114 6.19 1.67 -3.06
N VAL A 115 5.67 2.64 -2.30
CA VAL A 115 5.68 2.66 -0.85
C VAL A 115 4.27 2.80 -0.34
N CYS A 116 3.81 1.79 0.39
CA CYS A 116 2.46 1.72 0.96
C CYS A 116 2.55 1.87 2.49
N PRO A 117 2.43 3.08 3.05
CA PRO A 117 2.44 3.27 4.51
C PRO A 117 1.20 2.67 5.16
N ASP A 118 1.38 2.04 6.31
CA ASP A 118 0.28 1.68 7.21
C ASP A 118 0.06 2.83 8.20
N LEU A 119 -0.86 3.73 7.87
CA LEU A 119 -1.18 4.89 8.71
C LEU A 119 -1.88 4.52 10.02
N LEU A 120 -2.25 3.24 10.20
CA LEU A 120 -2.69 2.67 11.47
C LEU A 120 -1.54 2.11 12.33
N SER A 121 -0.29 2.31 11.94
CA SER A 121 0.87 1.90 12.74
C SER A 121 0.76 2.42 14.17
N GLY A 122 0.98 1.55 15.14
CA GLY A 122 0.88 1.88 16.56
C GLY A 122 -0.54 2.01 17.13
N LYS A 123 -1.59 1.92 16.29
CA LYS A 123 -3.00 2.10 16.71
C LYS A 123 -3.72 0.79 17.01
N GLY A 124 -3.21 -0.33 16.53
CA GLY A 124 -3.78 -1.63 16.79
C GLY A 124 -3.34 -2.22 18.13
N SER A 125 -3.80 -3.43 18.43
CA SER A 125 -3.44 -4.14 19.65
C SER A 125 -1.92 -4.29 19.77
N GLU A 126 -1.39 -4.15 20.98
CA GLU A 126 0.04 -4.26 21.29
C GLU A 126 0.94 -3.32 20.44
N GLY A 127 0.40 -2.17 20.02
CA GLY A 127 1.13 -1.24 19.16
C GLY A 127 1.29 -1.70 17.70
N GLY A 128 0.49 -2.65 17.28
CA GLY A 128 0.46 -3.10 15.88
C GLY A 128 -0.21 -2.11 14.92
N GLY A 129 -0.26 -2.48 13.64
CA GLY A 129 -0.92 -1.72 12.58
C GLY A 129 -2.23 -2.36 12.12
N THR A 130 -2.56 -2.18 10.83
CA THR A 130 -3.82 -2.65 10.22
C THR A 130 -4.16 -4.11 10.54
N THR A 131 -3.18 -5.01 10.49
CA THR A 131 -3.41 -6.46 10.66
C THR A 131 -3.66 -6.89 12.11
N SER A 132 -3.47 -6.00 13.08
CA SER A 132 -3.69 -6.30 14.51
C SER A 132 -5.06 -5.90 15.03
N PHE A 133 -5.93 -5.32 14.17
CA PHE A 133 -7.33 -5.08 14.51
C PHE A 133 -8.15 -6.35 14.42
N SER A 134 -9.10 -6.51 15.33
CA SER A 134 -9.99 -7.69 15.41
C SER A 134 -10.98 -7.75 14.24
N SER A 135 -11.33 -6.60 13.66
CA SER A 135 -12.22 -6.48 12.51
C SER A 135 -11.85 -5.30 11.61
N SER A 136 -12.34 -5.34 10.36
CA SER A 136 -12.21 -4.22 9.43
C SER A 136 -12.98 -2.98 9.89
N ASP A 137 -14.02 -3.14 10.70
CA ASP A 137 -14.79 -2.02 11.26
C ASP A 137 -14.05 -1.36 12.42
N ASP A 138 -13.26 -2.11 13.20
CA ASP A 138 -12.37 -1.55 14.21
C ASP A 138 -11.26 -0.74 13.55
N ALA A 139 -10.62 -1.28 12.52
CA ALA A 139 -9.62 -0.55 11.73
C ALA A 139 -10.23 0.73 11.13
N ARG A 140 -11.46 0.66 10.61
CA ARG A 140 -12.17 1.82 10.06
C ARG A 140 -12.42 2.89 11.11
N ARG A 141 -12.84 2.53 12.31
CA ARG A 141 -13.02 3.51 13.42
C ARG A 141 -11.69 4.20 13.72
N ALA A 142 -10.63 3.43 13.90
CA ALA A 142 -9.29 3.96 14.19
C ALA A 142 -8.77 4.90 13.08
N ILE A 143 -9.09 4.64 11.81
CA ILE A 143 -8.75 5.54 10.68
C ILE A 143 -9.42 6.90 10.83
N TYR A 144 -10.70 6.95 11.19
CA TYR A 144 -11.42 8.22 11.35
C TYR A 144 -11.06 8.96 12.64
N ASP A 145 -10.41 8.29 13.60
CA ASP A 145 -9.86 8.89 14.81
C ASP A 145 -8.44 9.46 14.62
N LEU A 146 -7.79 9.22 13.46
CA LEU A 146 -6.49 9.80 13.15
C LEU A 146 -6.58 11.32 13.00
N SER A 147 -5.70 12.04 13.69
CA SER A 147 -5.59 13.48 13.49
C SER A 147 -4.93 13.78 12.13
N SER A 148 -5.37 14.86 11.50
CA SER A 148 -4.79 15.34 10.24
C SER A 148 -3.30 15.63 10.36
N ASP A 149 -2.85 16.14 11.52
CA ASP A 149 -1.45 16.46 11.77
C ASP A 149 -0.59 15.18 11.84
N GLN A 150 -1.10 14.12 12.48
CA GLN A 150 -0.41 12.83 12.53
C GLN A 150 -0.24 12.25 11.12
N VAL A 151 -1.32 12.24 10.34
CA VAL A 151 -1.28 11.75 8.95
C VAL A 151 -0.29 12.57 8.11
N THR A 152 -0.25 13.89 8.29
CA THR A 152 0.70 14.76 7.58
C THR A 152 2.15 14.46 7.99
N ALA A 153 2.43 14.32 9.29
CA ALA A 153 3.77 14.00 9.79
C ALA A 153 4.26 12.64 9.27
N ASP A 154 3.38 11.64 9.29
CA ASP A 154 3.68 10.30 8.78
C ASP A 154 4.00 10.32 7.28
N LEU A 155 3.19 11.01 6.48
CA LEU A 155 3.41 11.10 5.03
C LEU A 155 4.65 11.92 4.69
N LYS A 156 4.99 12.97 5.44
CA LYS A 156 6.26 13.71 5.30
C LYS A 156 7.46 12.81 5.56
N ALA A 157 7.43 12.04 6.64
CA ALA A 157 8.50 11.08 6.95
C ALA A 157 8.65 10.01 5.85
N VAL A 158 7.54 9.53 5.29
CA VAL A 158 7.56 8.59 4.16
C VAL A 158 8.15 9.23 2.91
N THR A 159 7.81 10.50 2.63
CA THR A 159 8.34 11.25 1.48
C THR A 159 9.84 11.46 1.62
N GLU A 160 10.31 11.87 2.79
CA GLU A 160 11.74 12.02 3.08
C GLU A 160 12.50 10.69 2.96
N TYR A 161 11.93 9.62 3.53
CA TYR A 161 12.51 8.28 3.41
C TYR A 161 12.69 7.88 1.96
N VAL A 162 11.69 8.11 1.11
CA VAL A 162 11.71 7.76 -0.31
C VAL A 162 12.74 8.60 -1.07
N HIS A 163 12.86 9.88 -0.80
CA HIS A 163 13.91 10.73 -1.41
C HIS A 163 15.33 10.26 -1.07
N ASN A 164 15.53 9.64 0.08
CA ASN A 164 16.82 9.11 0.53
C ASN A 164 17.13 7.69 0.03
N LEU A 165 16.19 7.01 -0.67
CA LEU A 165 16.45 5.70 -1.27
C LEU A 165 17.39 5.83 -2.48
N THR A 166 18.42 5.01 -2.55
CA THR A 166 19.35 4.99 -3.68
C THR A 166 18.74 4.50 -4.99
N SER A 167 17.62 3.78 -4.90
CA SER A 167 16.88 3.23 -6.02
C SER A 167 15.84 4.18 -6.62
N THR A 168 15.62 5.35 -6.02
CA THR A 168 14.63 6.32 -6.49
C THR A 168 15.28 7.53 -7.16
N THR A 169 14.55 8.14 -8.09
CA THR A 169 14.82 9.49 -8.57
C THR A 169 14.38 10.51 -7.51
N ASP A 170 14.55 11.79 -7.80
CA ASP A 170 14.01 12.91 -7.01
C ASP A 170 12.49 13.09 -7.16
N LYS A 171 11.85 12.31 -8.03
CA LYS A 171 10.40 12.43 -8.32
C LYS A 171 9.59 11.51 -7.42
N VAL A 172 8.71 12.10 -6.63
CA VAL A 172 7.76 11.40 -5.78
C VAL A 172 6.34 11.77 -6.19
N VAL A 173 5.52 10.76 -6.46
CA VAL A 173 4.08 10.92 -6.71
C VAL A 173 3.31 10.35 -5.54
N VAL A 174 2.24 11.00 -5.14
CA VAL A 174 1.35 10.47 -4.11
C VAL A 174 0.04 10.03 -4.76
N THR A 175 -0.37 8.81 -4.54
CA THR A 175 -1.69 8.32 -4.93
C THR A 175 -2.44 7.82 -3.70
N GLY A 176 -3.76 7.90 -3.73
CA GLY A 176 -4.57 7.40 -2.63
C GLY A 176 -6.00 7.10 -3.05
N PHE A 177 -6.66 6.25 -2.27
CA PHE A 177 -7.96 5.68 -2.59
C PHE A 177 -8.97 6.00 -1.50
N CYS A 178 -10.19 6.46 -1.85
CA CYS A 178 -11.26 6.74 -0.89
C CYS A 178 -10.82 7.76 0.18
N TRP A 179 -10.75 7.35 1.45
CA TRP A 179 -10.16 8.13 2.52
C TRP A 179 -8.72 8.54 2.19
N GLY A 180 -7.90 7.60 1.73
CA GLY A 180 -6.53 7.86 1.30
C GLY A 180 -6.44 8.80 0.10
N GLY A 181 -7.43 8.80 -0.79
CA GLY A 181 -7.55 9.79 -1.88
C GLY A 181 -7.74 11.20 -1.34
N ALA A 182 -8.59 11.36 -0.32
CA ALA A 182 -8.75 12.65 0.37
C ALA A 182 -7.46 13.06 1.10
N GLN A 183 -6.75 12.10 1.74
CA GLN A 183 -5.47 12.39 2.40
C GLN A 183 -4.37 12.76 1.40
N ALA A 184 -4.30 12.11 0.23
CA ALA A 184 -3.37 12.47 -0.84
C ALA A 184 -3.60 13.90 -1.33
N PHE A 185 -4.86 14.27 -1.57
CA PHE A 185 -5.22 15.60 -2.01
C PHE A 185 -4.88 16.66 -0.94
N ARG A 186 -5.24 16.39 0.33
CA ARG A 186 -4.89 17.25 1.45
C ARG A 186 -3.38 17.35 1.67
N PHE A 187 -2.64 16.26 1.48
CA PHE A 187 -1.19 16.24 1.63
C PHE A 187 -0.51 17.18 0.64
N ALA A 188 -1.01 17.32 -0.58
CA ALA A 188 -0.50 18.29 -1.56
C ALA A 188 -0.60 19.76 -1.08
N THR A 189 -1.45 20.07 -0.10
CA THR A 189 -1.52 21.41 0.52
C THR A 189 -0.48 21.63 1.62
N ASN A 190 0.27 20.56 1.98
CA ASN A 190 1.21 20.57 3.11
C ASN A 190 2.63 20.12 2.72
N GLU A 191 2.83 19.68 1.46
CA GLU A 191 4.11 19.17 0.97
C GLU A 191 4.38 19.65 -0.46
N ASN A 192 5.52 20.31 -0.64
CA ASN A 192 5.89 20.95 -1.91
C ASN A 192 6.91 20.14 -2.73
N SER A 193 7.49 19.07 -2.15
CA SER A 193 8.51 18.26 -2.82
C SER A 193 7.94 17.13 -3.68
N ILE A 194 6.59 16.98 -3.75
CA ILE A 194 5.93 15.98 -4.56
C ILE A 194 5.70 16.46 -5.99
N ALA A 195 5.93 15.57 -6.96
CA ALA A 195 5.83 15.89 -8.38
C ALA A 195 4.39 15.93 -8.90
N ALA A 196 3.49 15.13 -8.33
CA ALA A 196 2.07 15.08 -8.69
C ALA A 196 1.26 14.31 -7.64
N VAL A 197 -0.07 14.50 -7.68
CA VAL A 197 -1.02 13.72 -6.87
C VAL A 197 -2.07 13.06 -7.77
N CYS A 198 -2.34 11.77 -7.54
CA CYS A 198 -3.41 11.00 -8.18
C CYS A 198 -4.48 10.65 -7.14
N VAL A 199 -5.65 11.25 -7.27
CA VAL A 199 -6.75 11.16 -6.30
C VAL A 199 -7.83 10.22 -6.83
N PHE A 200 -7.96 9.02 -6.24
CA PHE A 200 -9.03 8.09 -6.58
C PHE A 200 -10.20 8.27 -5.61
N TYR A 201 -11.34 8.71 -6.13
CA TYR A 201 -12.63 8.90 -5.43
C TYR A 201 -12.48 9.49 -4.02
N GLY A 202 -11.53 10.43 -3.87
CA GLY A 202 -11.27 11.18 -2.63
C GLY A 202 -11.91 12.57 -2.65
N ARG A 203 -12.32 13.06 -1.48
CA ARG A 203 -12.79 14.43 -1.32
C ARG A 203 -11.63 15.42 -1.43
N PRO A 204 -11.87 16.61 -1.99
CA PRO A 204 -10.87 17.68 -1.98
C PRO A 204 -10.65 18.23 -0.55
N PRO A 205 -9.53 18.93 -0.30
CA PRO A 205 -9.35 19.80 0.86
C PRO A 205 -10.32 20.99 0.79
N SER A 206 -10.31 21.85 1.81
CA SER A 206 -11.11 23.07 1.79
C SER A 206 -10.65 23.99 0.65
N LYS A 207 -11.53 24.89 0.24
CA LYS A 207 -11.22 25.86 -0.84
C LYS A 207 -10.02 26.74 -0.50
N GLU A 208 -9.90 27.14 0.77
CA GLU A 208 -8.81 27.98 1.29
C GLU A 208 -7.46 27.22 1.36
N GLU A 209 -7.50 25.89 1.36
CA GLU A 209 -6.29 25.08 1.38
C GLU A 209 -5.73 24.82 -0.02
N ILE A 210 -6.59 24.86 -1.05
CA ILE A 210 -6.20 24.57 -2.45
C ILE A 210 -5.09 25.50 -2.92
N ASP A 211 -5.09 26.76 -2.53
CA ASP A 211 -4.07 27.77 -2.93
C ASP A 211 -2.64 27.39 -2.54
N ARG A 212 -2.46 26.44 -1.62
CA ARG A 212 -1.15 25.97 -1.17
C ARG A 212 -0.56 24.83 -2.00
N ILE A 213 -1.33 24.31 -2.95
CA ILE A 213 -0.88 23.20 -3.80
C ILE A 213 0.09 23.71 -4.86
N ASN A 214 1.23 23.04 -5.02
CA ASN A 214 2.29 23.41 -5.97
C ASN A 214 2.57 22.35 -7.06
N CYS A 215 1.72 21.34 -7.15
CA CYS A 215 1.87 20.25 -8.13
C CYS A 215 0.54 19.96 -8.85
N PRO A 216 0.56 19.31 -10.02
CA PRO A 216 -0.66 18.88 -10.67
C PRO A 216 -1.40 17.81 -9.85
N VAL A 217 -2.73 17.90 -9.88
CA VAL A 217 -3.66 16.96 -9.24
C VAL A 217 -4.52 16.30 -10.30
N TYR A 218 -4.47 14.98 -10.36
CA TYR A 218 -5.22 14.15 -11.29
C TYR A 218 -6.31 13.37 -10.56
N GLY A 219 -7.57 13.68 -10.86
CA GLY A 219 -8.73 13.04 -10.23
C GLY A 219 -9.25 11.84 -11.03
N PHE A 220 -9.66 10.78 -10.33
CA PHE A 220 -10.21 9.54 -10.88
C PHE A 220 -11.52 9.23 -10.15
N TYR A 221 -12.67 9.44 -10.81
CA TYR A 221 -13.98 9.41 -10.16
C TYR A 221 -14.94 8.48 -10.90
N GLY A 222 -15.76 7.75 -10.16
CA GLY A 222 -16.85 6.95 -10.77
C GLY A 222 -18.08 7.81 -11.00
N GLU A 223 -18.79 7.60 -12.12
CA GLU A 223 -20.00 8.36 -12.47
C GLU A 223 -21.08 8.28 -11.38
N ASN A 224 -21.24 7.12 -10.78
CA ASN A 224 -22.27 6.84 -9.76
C ASN A 224 -21.80 7.16 -8.32
N ASP A 225 -20.78 8.02 -8.14
CA ASP A 225 -20.34 8.54 -6.84
C ASP A 225 -20.75 10.00 -6.65
N GLU A 226 -22.05 10.27 -6.60
CA GLU A 226 -22.62 11.61 -6.50
C GLU A 226 -22.04 12.43 -5.34
N ARG A 227 -21.81 11.77 -4.20
CA ARG A 227 -21.23 12.39 -2.99
C ARG A 227 -19.85 13.02 -3.24
N ILE A 228 -19.05 12.44 -4.09
CA ILE A 228 -17.73 12.97 -4.47
C ILE A 228 -17.87 13.88 -5.69
N ASN A 229 -18.64 13.47 -6.70
CA ASN A 229 -18.76 14.21 -7.95
C ASN A 229 -19.36 15.60 -7.76
N SER A 230 -20.26 15.80 -6.77
CA SER A 230 -20.77 17.12 -6.41
C SER A 230 -19.69 18.14 -6.01
N THR A 231 -18.50 17.69 -5.62
CA THR A 231 -17.40 18.57 -5.23
C THR A 231 -16.49 18.99 -6.41
N ILE A 232 -16.58 18.30 -7.57
CA ILE A 232 -15.61 18.44 -8.67
C ILE A 232 -15.65 19.87 -9.26
N LYS A 233 -16.85 20.41 -9.51
CA LYS A 233 -16.98 21.73 -10.13
C LYS A 233 -16.41 22.84 -9.29
N ASP A 234 -16.69 22.83 -7.99
CA ASP A 234 -16.15 23.84 -7.08
C ASP A 234 -14.64 23.72 -6.91
N THR A 235 -14.13 22.48 -6.89
CA THR A 235 -12.68 22.20 -6.87
C THR A 235 -11.99 22.71 -8.14
N GLN A 236 -12.59 22.50 -9.32
CA GLN A 236 -12.08 23.04 -10.59
C GLN A 236 -12.02 24.57 -10.57
N ASN A 237 -13.07 25.22 -10.07
CA ASN A 237 -13.12 26.68 -9.94
C ASN A 237 -12.04 27.19 -9.00
N ALA A 238 -11.87 26.57 -7.83
CA ALA A 238 -10.85 26.96 -6.87
C ALA A 238 -9.44 26.75 -7.40
N ALA A 239 -9.15 25.57 -7.98
CA ALA A 239 -7.85 25.28 -8.58
C ALA A 239 -7.53 26.20 -9.75
N GLY A 240 -8.51 26.51 -10.62
CA GLY A 240 -8.34 27.47 -11.71
C GLY A 240 -8.03 28.88 -11.21
N ALA A 241 -8.69 29.36 -10.15
CA ALA A 241 -8.41 30.64 -9.52
C ALA A 241 -7.00 30.70 -8.92
N ALA A 242 -6.50 29.58 -8.39
CA ALA A 242 -5.16 29.45 -7.82
C ALA A 242 -4.06 29.15 -8.86
N GLY A 243 -4.42 28.96 -10.14
CA GLY A 243 -3.46 28.60 -11.20
C GLY A 243 -2.94 27.15 -11.12
N ILE A 244 -3.67 26.28 -10.44
CA ILE A 244 -3.29 24.88 -10.22
C ILE A 244 -3.92 23.99 -11.27
N ILE A 245 -3.15 23.03 -11.77
CA ILE A 245 -3.64 22.01 -12.68
C ILE A 245 -4.48 20.99 -11.87
N TYR A 246 -5.78 20.96 -12.09
CA TYR A 246 -6.68 19.93 -11.61
C TYR A 246 -7.43 19.28 -12.76
N GLU A 247 -7.10 18.02 -13.04
CA GLU A 247 -7.68 17.25 -14.15
C GLU A 247 -8.52 16.07 -13.65
N PRO A 248 -9.81 16.26 -13.34
CA PRO A 248 -10.72 15.16 -13.00
C PRO A 248 -11.16 14.41 -14.26
N VAL A 249 -11.20 13.06 -14.15
CA VAL A 249 -11.85 12.18 -15.14
C VAL A 249 -12.92 11.35 -14.45
N ILE A 250 -14.09 11.29 -15.06
CA ILE A 250 -15.24 10.52 -14.60
C ILE A 250 -15.36 9.25 -15.46
N TYR A 251 -15.36 8.09 -14.81
CA TYR A 251 -15.48 6.77 -15.46
C TYR A 251 -16.95 6.34 -15.46
N ALA A 252 -17.48 6.09 -16.64
CA ALA A 252 -18.90 5.79 -16.85
C ALA A 252 -19.32 4.46 -16.21
N GLY A 253 -20.54 4.41 -15.70
CA GLY A 253 -21.23 3.22 -15.20
C GLY A 253 -20.73 2.68 -13.86
N VAL A 254 -19.66 3.24 -13.28
CA VAL A 254 -19.07 2.76 -12.03
C VAL A 254 -19.25 3.75 -10.87
N GLY A 255 -19.20 3.24 -9.65
CA GLY A 255 -19.35 4.03 -8.44
C GLY A 255 -18.06 4.17 -7.63
N HIS A 256 -18.24 4.49 -6.35
CA HIS A 256 -17.12 4.56 -5.39
C HIS A 256 -16.33 3.25 -5.32
N ALA A 257 -15.00 3.34 -5.13
CA ALA A 257 -14.07 2.20 -5.05
C ALA A 257 -13.98 1.35 -6.34
N PHE A 258 -14.32 1.91 -7.51
CA PHE A 258 -14.37 1.18 -8.77
C PHE A 258 -13.02 0.54 -9.14
N LEU A 259 -11.88 1.17 -8.78
CA LEU A 259 -10.57 0.59 -9.09
C LEU A 259 -10.38 -0.75 -8.36
N ARG A 260 -10.78 -0.84 -7.08
CA ARG A 260 -10.70 -2.09 -6.32
C ARG A 260 -11.73 -3.11 -6.82
N ARG A 261 -12.99 -2.68 -7.03
CA ARG A 261 -14.06 -3.56 -7.51
C ARG A 261 -13.73 -4.20 -8.84
N GLY A 262 -13.16 -3.45 -9.79
CA GLY A 262 -12.76 -3.98 -11.08
C GLY A 262 -11.63 -5.02 -11.06
N MET A 263 -10.99 -5.23 -9.89
CA MET A 263 -10.02 -6.31 -9.65
C MET A 263 -10.63 -7.53 -8.95
N GLU A 264 -11.87 -7.45 -8.49
CA GLU A 264 -12.54 -8.57 -7.81
C GLU A 264 -12.91 -9.67 -8.82
N PRO A 265 -12.89 -10.94 -8.43
CA PRO A 265 -13.19 -12.06 -9.36
C PRO A 265 -14.59 -12.01 -9.98
N ASN A 266 -15.54 -11.34 -9.30
CA ASN A 266 -16.92 -11.16 -9.72
C ASN A 266 -17.20 -9.79 -10.36
N ALA A 267 -16.15 -9.01 -10.67
CA ALA A 267 -16.30 -7.74 -11.35
C ALA A 267 -16.98 -7.92 -12.72
N ASP A 268 -17.95 -7.08 -13.00
CA ASP A 268 -18.58 -7.06 -14.30
C ASP A 268 -17.71 -6.41 -15.40
N ALA A 269 -18.17 -6.47 -16.65
CA ALA A 269 -17.41 -5.91 -17.78
C ALA A 269 -17.19 -4.40 -17.69
N VAL A 270 -18.13 -3.66 -17.08
CA VAL A 270 -18.05 -2.21 -16.92
C VAL A 270 -17.02 -1.85 -15.85
N GLU A 271 -17.06 -2.52 -14.70
CA GLU A 271 -16.08 -2.37 -13.62
C GLU A 271 -14.66 -2.72 -14.08
N GLN A 272 -14.50 -3.82 -14.83
CA GLN A 272 -13.21 -4.20 -15.40
C GLN A 272 -12.71 -3.19 -16.44
N ALA A 273 -13.58 -2.66 -17.28
CA ALA A 273 -13.21 -1.64 -18.29
C ALA A 273 -12.76 -0.33 -17.62
N ALA A 274 -13.52 0.15 -16.64
CA ALA A 274 -13.17 1.35 -15.88
C ALA A 274 -11.84 1.19 -15.12
N ASN A 275 -11.61 0.03 -14.52
CA ASN A 275 -10.34 -0.31 -13.87
C ASN A 275 -9.18 -0.22 -14.87
N ARG A 276 -9.27 -0.89 -16.04
CA ARG A 276 -8.21 -0.84 -17.07
C ARG A 276 -7.93 0.59 -17.53
N GLN A 277 -8.97 1.35 -17.87
CA GLN A 277 -8.82 2.74 -18.31
C GLN A 277 -8.16 3.62 -17.25
N ALA A 278 -8.52 3.44 -15.98
CA ALA A 278 -7.92 4.19 -14.88
C ALA A 278 -6.44 3.82 -14.66
N TRP A 279 -6.09 2.54 -14.74
CA TRP A 279 -4.69 2.08 -14.70
C TRP A 279 -3.89 2.63 -15.88
N GLU A 280 -4.39 2.54 -17.10
CA GLU A 280 -3.74 3.10 -18.30
C GLU A 280 -3.47 4.59 -18.15
N ARG A 281 -4.47 5.36 -17.65
CA ARG A 281 -4.30 6.79 -17.38
C ARG A 281 -3.26 7.03 -16.28
N LEU A 282 -3.31 6.30 -15.17
CA LEU A 282 -2.34 6.43 -14.08
C LEU A 282 -0.91 6.20 -14.60
N LEU A 283 -0.67 5.09 -15.28
CA LEU A 283 0.65 4.75 -15.82
C LEU A 283 1.12 5.79 -16.87
N LYS A 284 0.22 6.26 -17.72
CA LYS A 284 0.53 7.33 -18.68
C LYS A 284 0.95 8.63 -18.01
N LEU A 285 0.32 9.00 -16.90
CA LEU A 285 0.68 10.18 -16.10
C LEU A 285 2.04 9.99 -15.43
N LEU A 286 2.25 8.85 -14.77
CA LEU A 286 3.51 8.53 -14.09
C LEU A 286 4.71 8.50 -15.04
N ASN A 287 4.54 7.99 -16.27
CA ASN A 287 5.61 7.92 -17.28
C ASN A 287 5.93 9.29 -17.94
N LYS A 288 5.10 10.32 -17.72
CA LYS A 288 5.36 11.68 -18.23
C LYS A 288 6.19 12.54 -17.25
N LEU A 289 6.24 12.12 -16.01
CA LEU A 289 7.00 12.78 -14.96
C LEU A 289 8.46 12.35 -14.97
#